data_c4cf7b4fc868b07546f675a5e1aec9b3
#
_entry.id   c4cf7b4fc868b07546f675a5e1aec9b3
#
_cell.length_a   1.000
_cell.length_b   1.000
_cell.length_c   1.000
_cell.angle_alpha   90.00
_cell.angle_beta   90.00
_cell.angle_gamma   90.00
#
_symmetry.space_group_name_H-M   'P 1'
#
loop_
_entity.id
_entity.type
_entity.pdbx_description
1 polymer ?
#
loop_
_entity_poly.entity_id
_entity_poly.type
_entity_poly.pdbx_seq_one_letter_code
_entity_poly.pdbx_strand_id
1 'polypeptide(L)'
;MYELDMKNGRERVRAVMERMKEGRDYVRSGDRFTLLKGGAEMLLAEFGFSSQSFICVEKRYMGDVTYTMETRVFSGANMMANGFGTCRTSELPQENQDISRRMNSAIKMAKKRSFVDAVLTATASSWLFTQDIGNMNVEKPMTPNQERYIRSLMDQGGLDQDMIYEIMPDLNGTILEEMGRSEASKLIEALIEYMRYTGDQERMDR
;
A
#
# COMPACT_ATOMS: atom_id res chain seq x y z
N MET A 1 38.00 -6.49 -9.19
CA MET A 1 37.46 -5.27 -8.60
C MET A 1 35.92 -5.23 -8.70
N TYR A 2 35.33 -5.50 -9.85
CA TYR A 2 33.85 -5.51 -10.03
C TYR A 2 33.11 -6.60 -9.21
N GLU A 3 33.62 -7.81 -9.09
CA GLU A 3 32.99 -8.89 -8.32
C GLU A 3 32.99 -8.63 -6.81
N LEU A 4 34.03 -8.00 -6.28
CA LEU A 4 34.14 -7.65 -4.86
C LEU A 4 33.14 -6.55 -4.49
N ASP A 5 32.92 -5.59 -5.40
CA ASP A 5 31.97 -4.48 -5.21
C ASP A 5 30.51 -4.95 -5.25
N MET A 6 30.19 -5.87 -6.15
CA MET A 6 28.84 -6.47 -6.25
C MET A 6 28.50 -7.36 -5.05
N LYS A 7 29.48 -8.10 -4.52
CA LYS A 7 29.30 -8.93 -3.32
C LYS A 7 29.01 -8.05 -2.11
N ASN A 8 29.76 -6.97 -1.95
CA ASN A 8 29.58 -5.99 -0.88
C ASN A 8 28.22 -5.29 -1.00
N GLY A 9 27.77 -4.94 -2.22
CA GLY A 9 26.44 -4.36 -2.47
C GLY A 9 25.30 -5.28 -2.03
N ARG A 10 25.37 -6.57 -2.38
CA ARG A 10 24.34 -7.56 -1.97
C ARG A 10 24.31 -7.80 -0.46
N GLU A 11 25.46 -7.81 0.20
CA GLU A 11 25.55 -7.93 1.66
C GLU A 11 24.90 -6.73 2.35
N ARG A 12 25.12 -5.52 1.84
CA ARG A 12 24.47 -4.31 2.35
C ARG A 12 22.93 -4.36 2.18
N VAL A 13 22.45 -4.79 1.02
CA VAL A 13 21.00 -4.96 0.77
C VAL A 13 20.39 -5.97 1.76
N ARG A 14 21.07 -7.11 2.02
CA ARG A 14 20.62 -8.11 3.01
C ARG A 14 20.58 -7.53 4.42
N ALA A 15 21.63 -6.82 4.84
CA ALA A 15 21.67 -6.18 6.15
C ALA A 15 20.57 -5.12 6.34
N VAL A 16 20.16 -4.42 5.27
CA VAL A 16 19.01 -3.52 5.31
C VAL A 16 17.71 -4.32 5.42
N MET A 17 17.57 -5.43 4.66
CA MET A 17 16.38 -6.28 4.69
C MET A 17 16.10 -6.85 6.08
N GLU A 18 17.13 -7.24 6.83
CA GLU A 18 17.01 -7.72 8.21
C GLU A 18 16.40 -6.68 9.18
N ARG A 19 16.53 -5.40 8.87
CA ARG A 19 15.98 -4.28 9.66
C ARG A 19 14.61 -3.80 9.17
N MET A 20 14.17 -4.27 7.99
CA MET A 20 12.88 -3.91 7.41
C MET A 20 11.73 -4.63 8.12
N LYS A 21 10.58 -3.98 8.13
CA LYS A 21 9.33 -4.54 8.68
C LYS A 21 8.33 -4.80 7.55
N GLU A 22 7.77 -6.01 7.53
CA GLU A 22 6.70 -6.35 6.62
C GLU A 22 5.47 -5.46 6.83
N GLY A 23 4.77 -5.14 5.74
CA GLY A 23 3.64 -4.21 5.73
C GLY A 23 4.02 -2.73 5.76
N ARG A 24 5.24 -2.36 6.20
CA ARG A 24 5.74 -0.99 6.24
C ARG A 24 6.80 -0.72 5.15
N ASP A 25 7.79 -1.59 5.07
CA ASP A 25 8.99 -1.39 4.24
C ASP A 25 8.99 -2.30 3.01
N TYR A 26 8.38 -3.46 3.12
CA TYR A 26 8.11 -4.39 2.03
C TYR A 26 6.82 -5.16 2.28
N VAL A 27 6.34 -5.84 1.25
CA VAL A 27 5.25 -6.82 1.34
C VAL A 27 5.73 -8.12 0.72
N ARG A 28 5.42 -9.22 1.37
CA ARG A 28 5.70 -10.56 0.86
C ARG A 28 4.47 -11.11 0.11
N SER A 29 4.70 -11.67 -1.08
CA SER A 29 3.69 -12.40 -1.83
C SER A 29 4.31 -13.67 -2.39
N GLY A 30 4.02 -14.79 -1.74
CA GLY A 30 4.70 -16.06 -2.00
C GLY A 30 6.21 -15.92 -1.77
N ASP A 31 6.99 -16.24 -2.78
CA ASP A 31 8.46 -16.19 -2.72
C ASP A 31 9.05 -14.83 -3.14
N ARG A 32 8.20 -13.84 -3.41
CA ARG A 32 8.63 -12.51 -3.87
C ARG A 32 8.42 -11.46 -2.80
N PHE A 33 9.32 -10.48 -2.77
CA PHE A 33 9.21 -9.30 -1.93
C PHE A 33 8.95 -8.06 -2.81
N THR A 34 7.87 -7.35 -2.53
CA THR A 34 7.60 -6.05 -3.17
C THR A 34 8.10 -4.93 -2.27
N LEU A 35 9.05 -4.14 -2.76
CA LEU A 35 9.63 -3.03 -2.01
C LEU A 35 8.61 -1.89 -1.88
N LEU A 36 8.36 -1.45 -0.67
CA LEU A 36 7.57 -0.26 -0.39
C LEU A 36 8.46 0.97 -0.28
N LYS A 37 7.84 2.16 -0.27
CA LYS A 37 8.55 3.43 -0.16
C LYS A 37 9.46 3.49 1.08
N GLY A 38 9.00 3.00 2.24
CA GLY A 38 9.80 2.96 3.48
C GLY A 38 11.08 2.16 3.32
N GLY A 39 11.00 0.97 2.72
CA GLY A 39 12.16 0.15 2.43
C GLY A 39 13.10 0.77 1.41
N ALA A 40 12.56 1.44 0.39
CA ALA A 40 13.36 2.17 -0.58
C ALA A 40 14.13 3.34 0.07
N GLU A 41 13.51 4.07 1.01
CA GLU A 41 14.18 5.11 1.79
C GLU A 41 15.31 4.54 2.65
N MET A 42 15.14 3.36 3.25
CA MET A 42 16.19 2.68 4.01
C MET A 42 17.37 2.28 3.13
N LEU A 43 17.10 1.71 1.93
CA LEU A 43 18.16 1.38 0.97
C LEU A 43 18.91 2.64 0.50
N LEU A 44 18.18 3.71 0.15
CA LEU A 44 18.78 4.97 -0.28
C LEU A 44 19.73 5.52 0.80
N ALA A 45 19.30 5.54 2.06
CA ALA A 45 20.09 6.02 3.19
C ALA A 45 21.32 5.14 3.46
N GLU A 46 21.17 3.81 3.40
CA GLU A 46 22.28 2.87 3.59
C GLU A 46 23.39 3.09 2.57
N PHE A 47 23.03 3.36 1.31
CA PHE A 47 24.01 3.60 0.26
C PHE A 47 24.56 5.04 0.24
N GLY A 48 24.04 5.93 1.09
CA GLY A 48 24.42 7.34 1.14
C GLY A 48 24.00 8.09 -0.12
N PHE A 49 22.93 7.65 -0.78
CA PHE A 49 22.44 8.26 -2.00
C PHE A 49 21.42 9.36 -1.71
N SER A 50 21.28 10.29 -2.64
CA SER A 50 20.22 11.31 -2.67
C SER A 50 19.33 11.12 -3.88
N SER A 51 18.14 11.72 -3.88
CA SER A 51 17.22 11.60 -5.00
C SER A 51 16.51 12.92 -5.31
N GLN A 52 16.15 13.10 -6.59
CA GLN A 52 15.30 14.19 -7.08
C GLN A 52 14.23 13.62 -7.99
N SER A 53 12.99 14.12 -7.87
CA SER A 53 11.85 13.67 -8.67
C SER A 53 11.26 14.82 -9.47
N PHE A 54 10.91 14.54 -10.73
CA PHE A 54 10.38 15.50 -11.69
C PHE A 54 9.10 14.96 -12.32
N ILE A 55 8.18 15.85 -12.69
CA ILE A 55 7.05 15.51 -13.56
C ILE A 55 7.58 15.54 -14.99
N CYS A 56 7.60 14.38 -15.67
CA CYS A 56 8.00 14.30 -17.07
C CYS A 56 6.84 14.57 -18.02
N VAL A 57 5.66 14.02 -17.67
CA VAL A 57 4.46 14.13 -18.51
C VAL A 57 3.24 14.33 -17.62
N GLU A 58 2.41 15.31 -17.96
CA GLU A 58 1.03 15.43 -17.54
C GLU A 58 0.15 15.33 -18.78
N LYS A 59 -0.71 14.31 -18.85
CA LYS A 59 -1.61 14.11 -19.98
C LYS A 59 -3.05 14.09 -19.49
N ARG A 60 -3.91 14.89 -20.11
CA ARG A 60 -5.35 14.96 -19.82
C ARG A 60 -6.12 14.36 -20.98
N TYR A 61 -7.04 13.46 -20.69
CA TYR A 61 -7.91 12.84 -21.68
C TYR A 61 -9.25 12.45 -21.05
N MET A 62 -10.36 12.91 -21.61
CA MET A 62 -11.73 12.60 -21.19
C MET A 62 -11.97 12.69 -19.68
N GLY A 63 -11.46 13.75 -19.03
CA GLY A 63 -11.62 13.95 -17.58
C GLY A 63 -10.65 13.16 -16.70
N ASP A 64 -9.82 12.32 -17.31
CA ASP A 64 -8.74 11.62 -16.60
C ASP A 64 -7.41 12.35 -16.76
N VAL A 65 -6.57 12.29 -15.75
CA VAL A 65 -5.24 12.89 -15.75
C VAL A 65 -4.20 11.82 -15.44
N THR A 66 -3.22 11.70 -16.31
CA THR A 66 -2.08 10.79 -16.17
C THR A 66 -0.83 11.58 -15.85
N TYR A 67 -0.16 11.20 -14.76
CA TYR A 67 1.16 11.73 -14.40
C TYR A 67 2.22 10.67 -14.62
N THR A 68 3.31 11.06 -15.33
CA THR A 68 4.54 10.28 -15.39
C THR A 68 5.63 11.07 -14.68
N MET A 69 6.24 10.43 -13.68
CA MET A 69 7.33 11.00 -12.88
C MET A 69 8.63 10.28 -13.22
N GLU A 70 9.72 11.03 -13.25
CA GLU A 70 11.09 10.51 -13.22
C GLU A 70 11.70 10.80 -11.85
N THR A 71 12.37 9.81 -11.28
CA THR A 71 13.23 10.00 -10.11
C THR A 71 14.66 9.65 -10.49
N ARG A 72 15.60 10.54 -10.20
CA ARG A 72 17.04 10.35 -10.37
C ARG A 72 17.70 10.16 -9.02
N VAL A 73 18.59 9.18 -8.94
CA VAL A 73 19.37 8.85 -7.74
C VAL A 73 20.82 9.22 -7.97
N PHE A 74 21.45 9.83 -6.97
CA PHE A 74 22.79 10.37 -7.05
C PHE A 74 23.66 9.86 -5.90
N SER A 75 24.96 9.68 -6.19
CA SER A 75 26.04 9.56 -5.21
C SER A 75 26.94 10.80 -5.35
N GLY A 76 26.81 11.74 -4.41
CA GLY A 76 27.38 13.07 -4.59
C GLY A 76 26.81 13.76 -5.82
N ALA A 77 27.68 14.13 -6.77
CA ALA A 77 27.30 14.74 -8.06
C ALA A 77 27.02 13.72 -9.18
N ASN A 78 27.32 12.43 -8.96
CA ASN A 78 27.20 11.41 -10.00
C ASN A 78 25.79 10.80 -9.99
N MET A 79 25.11 10.81 -11.14
CA MET A 79 23.85 10.10 -11.31
C MET A 79 24.12 8.59 -11.39
N MET A 80 23.52 7.84 -10.47
CA MET A 80 23.67 6.38 -10.36
C MET A 80 22.62 5.64 -11.18
N ALA A 81 21.40 6.14 -11.15
CA ALA A 81 20.26 5.56 -11.86
C ALA A 81 19.12 6.56 -11.99
N ASN A 82 18.18 6.25 -12.85
CA ASN A 82 16.86 6.86 -12.86
C ASN A 82 15.76 5.78 -12.87
N GLY A 83 14.55 6.17 -12.50
CA GLY A 83 13.37 5.32 -12.53
C GLY A 83 12.14 6.10 -12.89
N PHE A 84 11.16 5.41 -13.45
CA PHE A 84 9.90 5.99 -13.92
C PHE A 84 8.70 5.41 -13.17
N GLY A 85 7.69 6.24 -13.00
CA GLY A 85 6.43 5.82 -12.41
C GLY A 85 5.27 6.60 -12.99
N THR A 86 4.20 5.90 -13.31
CA THR A 86 2.99 6.49 -13.88
C THR A 86 1.80 6.18 -12.99
N CYS A 87 0.86 7.12 -12.91
CA CYS A 87 -0.44 6.90 -12.26
C CYS A 87 -1.50 7.77 -12.93
N ARG A 88 -2.68 7.19 -13.13
CA ARG A 88 -3.89 7.89 -13.60
C ARG A 88 -4.81 8.21 -12.45
N THR A 89 -5.58 9.28 -12.57
CA THR A 89 -6.61 9.60 -11.59
C THR A 89 -7.71 8.56 -11.52
N SER A 90 -7.98 7.83 -12.60
CA SER A 90 -8.92 6.71 -12.66
C SER A 90 -8.44 5.42 -11.96
N GLU A 91 -7.13 5.26 -11.72
CA GLU A 91 -6.59 4.14 -10.93
C GLU A 91 -6.89 4.26 -9.42
N LEU A 92 -7.32 5.43 -8.98
CA LEU A 92 -7.55 5.72 -7.57
C LEU A 92 -9.02 5.53 -7.20
N PRO A 93 -9.33 5.15 -5.95
CA PRO A 93 -10.69 5.04 -5.48
C PRO A 93 -11.49 6.32 -5.77
N GLN A 94 -12.68 6.16 -6.36
CA GLN A 94 -13.51 7.28 -6.81
C GLN A 94 -14.44 7.86 -5.72
N GLU A 95 -14.38 7.32 -4.50
CA GLU A 95 -15.25 7.70 -3.40
C GLU A 95 -15.19 9.20 -3.13
N ASN A 96 -16.23 9.93 -3.59
CA ASN A 96 -16.56 11.32 -3.27
C ASN A 96 -15.42 12.35 -3.19
N GLN A 97 -14.30 12.10 -3.89
CA GLN A 97 -13.15 13.00 -3.87
C GLN A 97 -13.22 14.00 -5.03
N ASP A 98 -13.06 15.29 -4.70
CA ASP A 98 -12.81 16.34 -5.67
C ASP A 98 -11.64 15.97 -6.60
N ILE A 99 -11.74 16.37 -7.87
CA ILE A 99 -10.73 16.12 -8.89
C ILE A 99 -9.32 16.57 -8.45
N SER A 100 -9.22 17.67 -7.72
CA SER A 100 -7.94 18.20 -7.21
C SER A 100 -7.29 17.24 -6.21
N ARG A 101 -8.05 16.59 -5.36
CA ARG A 101 -7.55 15.57 -4.42
C ARG A 101 -7.09 14.32 -5.15
N ARG A 102 -7.83 13.89 -6.17
CA ARG A 102 -7.46 12.74 -7.02
C ARG A 102 -6.18 13.03 -7.79
N MET A 103 -6.02 14.23 -8.36
CA MET A 103 -4.80 14.66 -9.02
C MET A 103 -3.60 14.63 -8.07
N ASN A 104 -3.74 15.20 -6.86
CA ASN A 104 -2.69 15.18 -5.84
C ASN A 104 -2.29 13.73 -5.44
N SER A 105 -3.28 12.84 -5.30
CA SER A 105 -3.03 11.43 -5.00
C SER A 105 -2.33 10.71 -6.15
N ALA A 106 -2.70 11.00 -7.40
CA ALA A 106 -2.07 10.43 -8.59
C ALA A 106 -0.59 10.86 -8.73
N ILE A 107 -0.30 12.16 -8.52
CA ILE A 107 1.09 12.66 -8.50
C ILE A 107 1.92 11.95 -7.41
N LYS A 108 1.38 11.83 -6.18
CA LYS A 108 2.08 11.16 -5.09
C LYS A 108 2.32 9.68 -5.39
N MET A 109 1.36 9.01 -6.03
CA MET A 109 1.51 7.61 -6.42
C MET A 109 2.53 7.44 -7.54
N ALA A 110 2.48 8.27 -8.59
CA ALA A 110 3.47 8.26 -9.66
C ALA A 110 4.89 8.51 -9.12
N LYS A 111 5.03 9.51 -8.21
CA LYS A 111 6.30 9.79 -7.51
C LYS A 111 6.79 8.60 -6.71
N LYS A 112 5.90 7.94 -5.94
CA LYS A 112 6.25 6.75 -5.16
C LYS A 112 6.77 5.63 -6.06
N ARG A 113 6.08 5.36 -7.19
CA ARG A 113 6.47 4.33 -8.16
C ARG A 113 7.85 4.64 -8.78
N SER A 114 8.06 5.87 -9.26
CA SER A 114 9.35 6.27 -9.85
C SER A 114 10.50 6.21 -8.85
N PHE A 115 10.26 6.56 -7.59
CA PHE A 115 11.26 6.52 -6.54
C PHE A 115 11.70 5.09 -6.22
N VAL A 116 10.75 4.17 -6.05
CA VAL A 116 11.06 2.76 -5.78
C VAL A 116 11.84 2.15 -6.95
N ASP A 117 11.45 2.42 -8.19
CA ASP A 117 12.14 1.97 -9.41
C ASP A 117 13.59 2.46 -9.47
N ALA A 118 13.79 3.75 -9.26
CA ALA A 118 15.12 4.35 -9.26
C ALA A 118 16.04 3.75 -8.17
N VAL A 119 15.50 3.51 -6.97
CA VAL A 119 16.26 2.93 -5.86
C VAL A 119 16.63 1.47 -6.13
N LEU A 120 15.69 0.65 -6.62
CA LEU A 120 15.96 -0.74 -7.00
C LEU A 120 17.11 -0.83 -8.00
N THR A 121 17.10 0.06 -9.00
CA THR A 121 18.14 0.14 -10.03
C THR A 121 19.47 0.62 -9.44
N ALA A 122 19.46 1.72 -8.66
CA ALA A 122 20.67 2.32 -8.10
C ALA A 122 21.39 1.40 -7.11
N THR A 123 20.65 0.60 -6.35
CA THR A 123 21.19 -0.33 -5.33
C THR A 123 21.38 -1.75 -5.86
N ALA A 124 21.09 -1.98 -7.14
CA ALA A 124 21.11 -3.31 -7.77
C ALA A 124 20.35 -4.36 -6.93
N SER A 125 19.19 -3.99 -6.35
CA SER A 125 18.41 -4.84 -5.43
C SER A 125 17.24 -5.57 -6.08
N SER A 126 17.08 -5.47 -7.41
CA SER A 126 16.00 -6.14 -8.18
C SER A 126 16.07 -7.68 -8.14
N TRP A 127 17.17 -8.27 -7.69
CA TRP A 127 17.29 -9.71 -7.46
C TRP A 127 16.51 -10.18 -6.22
N LEU A 128 16.28 -9.29 -5.26
CA LEU A 128 15.57 -9.57 -4.01
C LEU A 128 14.15 -9.00 -4.04
N PHE A 129 13.99 -7.80 -4.57
CA PHE A 129 12.73 -7.10 -4.59
C PHE A 129 12.17 -6.98 -6.00
N THR A 130 10.86 -7.03 -6.11
CA THR A 130 10.13 -6.71 -7.34
C THR A 130 9.41 -5.37 -7.17
N GLN A 131 9.08 -4.75 -8.30
CA GLN A 131 8.25 -3.55 -8.36
C GLN A 131 6.81 -3.85 -8.77
N ASP A 132 6.56 -5.08 -9.24
CA ASP A 132 5.27 -5.51 -9.74
C ASP A 132 4.21 -5.53 -8.61
N ILE A 133 3.66 -4.36 -8.34
CA ILE A 133 2.39 -4.19 -7.66
C ILE A 133 1.25 -4.47 -8.67
N GLY A 134 1.54 -5.23 -9.72
CA GLY A 134 0.56 -5.65 -10.69
C GLY A 134 -0.46 -6.55 -10.03
N ASN A 135 -1.63 -6.00 -9.69
CA ASN A 135 -2.82 -6.71 -9.20
C ASN A 135 -2.63 -7.58 -7.94
N MET A 136 -1.62 -7.31 -7.14
CA MET A 136 -1.61 -7.84 -5.79
C MET A 136 -2.60 -7.00 -4.97
N ASN A 137 -3.79 -7.52 -4.78
CA ASN A 137 -4.58 -7.24 -3.60
C ASN A 137 -3.79 -7.75 -2.41
N VAL A 138 -2.67 -7.07 -2.07
CA VAL A 138 -2.04 -7.28 -0.78
C VAL A 138 -2.99 -6.66 0.21
N GLU A 139 -3.81 -7.48 0.78
CA GLU A 139 -4.76 -7.09 1.78
C GLU A 139 -3.96 -6.49 2.95
N LYS A 140 -4.07 -5.18 3.10
CA LYS A 140 -3.42 -4.50 4.21
C LYS A 140 -4.13 -4.94 5.48
N PRO A 141 -3.40 -5.17 6.58
CA PRO A 141 -4.06 -5.48 7.84
C PRO A 141 -5.04 -4.36 8.21
N MET A 142 -6.10 -4.74 8.87
CA MET A 142 -7.10 -3.83 9.43
C MET A 142 -6.44 -2.67 10.17
N THR A 143 -6.98 -1.46 10.04
CA THR A 143 -6.47 -0.32 10.78
C THR A 143 -6.96 -0.34 12.22
N PRO A 144 -6.19 0.21 13.20
CA PRO A 144 -6.65 0.33 14.58
C PRO A 144 -7.98 1.09 14.73
N ASN A 145 -8.29 1.99 13.79
CA ASN A 145 -9.57 2.71 13.77
C ASN A 145 -10.72 1.82 13.30
N GLN A 146 -10.50 0.97 12.29
CA GLN A 146 -11.49 -0.01 11.84
C GLN A 146 -11.77 -1.03 12.95
N GLU A 147 -10.73 -1.57 13.58
CA GLU A 147 -10.86 -2.51 14.70
C GLU A 147 -11.71 -1.92 15.82
N ARG A 148 -11.37 -0.71 16.27
CA ARG A 148 -12.10 -0.01 17.33
C ARG A 148 -13.55 0.25 16.93
N TYR A 149 -13.81 0.59 15.68
CA TYR A 149 -15.15 0.83 15.19
C TYR A 149 -15.97 -0.45 15.08
N ILE A 150 -15.39 -1.56 14.61
CA ILE A 150 -16.05 -2.87 14.60
C ILE A 150 -16.43 -3.29 16.02
N ARG A 151 -15.48 -3.24 16.97
CA ARG A 151 -15.74 -3.57 18.39
C ARG A 151 -16.86 -2.70 18.97
N SER A 152 -16.89 -1.41 18.64
CA SER A 152 -17.96 -0.50 19.08
C SER A 152 -19.32 -0.87 18.48
N LEU A 153 -19.40 -1.28 17.22
CA LEU A 153 -20.64 -1.74 16.59
C LEU A 153 -21.12 -3.06 17.20
N MET A 154 -20.19 -3.99 17.48
CA MET A 154 -20.50 -5.25 18.17
C MET A 154 -21.09 -4.99 19.56
N ASP A 155 -20.45 -4.13 20.37
CA ASP A 155 -20.92 -3.76 21.71
C ASP A 155 -22.32 -3.11 21.66
N GLN A 156 -22.55 -2.20 20.70
CA GLN A 156 -23.85 -1.54 20.51
C GLN A 156 -24.96 -2.49 20.09
N GLY A 157 -24.63 -3.47 19.25
CA GLY A 157 -25.57 -4.47 18.75
C GLY A 157 -25.72 -5.69 19.67
N GLY A 158 -24.92 -5.80 20.73
CA GLY A 158 -24.85 -7.01 21.58
C GLY A 158 -24.41 -8.25 20.80
N LEU A 159 -23.53 -8.06 19.80
CA LEU A 159 -23.09 -9.09 18.89
C LEU A 159 -21.82 -9.77 19.40
N ASP A 160 -21.79 -11.08 19.36
CA ASP A 160 -20.57 -11.87 19.58
C ASP A 160 -19.92 -12.30 18.26
N GLN A 161 -18.82 -13.03 18.33
CA GLN A 161 -18.07 -13.45 17.16
C GLN A 161 -18.83 -14.50 16.32
N ASP A 162 -19.64 -15.32 16.94
CA ASP A 162 -20.42 -16.34 16.22
C ASP A 162 -21.54 -15.67 15.39
N MET A 163 -22.16 -14.61 15.91
CA MET A 163 -23.14 -13.80 15.17
C MET A 163 -22.52 -13.07 13.98
N ILE A 164 -21.25 -12.69 14.06
CA ILE A 164 -20.52 -12.11 12.91
C ILE A 164 -20.43 -13.12 11.77
N TYR A 165 -20.18 -14.40 12.06
CA TYR A 165 -20.13 -15.45 11.05
C TYR A 165 -21.51 -15.74 10.44
N GLU A 166 -22.58 -15.51 11.17
CA GLU A 166 -23.95 -15.58 10.62
C GLU A 166 -24.23 -14.40 9.67
N ILE A 167 -23.78 -13.20 10.05
CA ILE A 167 -23.95 -11.98 9.24
C ILE A 167 -23.06 -12.03 7.98
N MET A 168 -21.84 -12.56 8.11
CA MET A 168 -20.87 -12.70 7.00
C MET A 168 -20.26 -14.11 7.00
N PRO A 169 -20.90 -15.11 6.39
CA PRO A 169 -20.41 -16.50 6.36
C PRO A 169 -19.02 -16.65 5.71
N ASP A 170 -18.67 -15.74 4.79
CA ASP A 170 -17.36 -15.73 4.11
C ASP A 170 -16.19 -15.47 5.07
N LEU A 171 -16.45 -14.94 6.29
CA LEU A 171 -15.44 -14.69 7.32
C LEU A 171 -15.29 -15.85 8.31
N ASN A 172 -16.02 -16.97 8.10
CA ASN A 172 -15.97 -18.11 9.02
C ASN A 172 -14.54 -18.64 9.16
N GLY A 173 -14.03 -18.62 10.41
CA GLY A 173 -12.66 -19.02 10.73
C GLY A 173 -11.62 -17.88 10.66
N THR A 174 -12.01 -16.65 10.28
CA THR A 174 -11.13 -15.48 10.31
C THR A 174 -11.16 -14.83 11.69
N ILE A 175 -10.02 -14.73 12.36
CA ILE A 175 -9.91 -14.02 13.64
C ILE A 175 -9.89 -12.51 13.34
N LEU A 176 -10.62 -11.73 14.14
CA LEU A 176 -10.76 -10.27 13.94
C LEU A 176 -9.39 -9.57 13.82
N GLU A 177 -8.41 -10.00 14.61
CA GLU A 177 -7.04 -9.46 14.64
C GLU A 177 -6.24 -9.75 13.36
N GLU A 178 -6.61 -10.77 12.61
CA GLU A 178 -5.96 -11.19 11.35
C GLU A 178 -6.66 -10.64 10.10
N MET A 179 -7.78 -9.95 10.30
CA MET A 179 -8.63 -9.45 9.22
C MET A 179 -7.92 -8.38 8.38
N GLY A 180 -8.09 -8.49 7.07
CA GLY A 180 -7.62 -7.49 6.12
C GLY A 180 -8.47 -6.21 6.14
N ARG A 181 -7.90 -5.11 5.62
CA ARG A 181 -8.58 -3.80 5.58
C ARG A 181 -9.85 -3.81 4.75
N SER A 182 -9.85 -4.55 3.64
CA SER A 182 -11.00 -4.68 2.74
C SER A 182 -12.12 -5.48 3.40
N GLU A 183 -11.76 -6.59 4.05
CA GLU A 183 -12.70 -7.42 4.81
C GLU A 183 -13.30 -6.65 5.99
N ALA A 184 -12.47 -5.90 6.72
CA ALA A 184 -12.91 -5.04 7.81
C ALA A 184 -13.90 -3.96 7.34
N SER A 185 -13.69 -3.38 6.14
CA SER A 185 -14.64 -2.41 5.57
C SER A 185 -15.98 -3.05 5.23
N LYS A 186 -15.96 -4.25 4.63
CA LYS A 186 -17.19 -5.00 4.32
C LYS A 186 -17.94 -5.40 5.59
N LEU A 187 -17.21 -5.83 6.63
CA LEU A 187 -17.80 -6.17 7.92
C LEU A 187 -18.48 -4.95 8.57
N ILE A 188 -17.84 -3.78 8.54
CA ILE A 188 -18.42 -2.52 9.04
C ILE A 188 -19.75 -2.23 8.32
N GLU A 189 -19.78 -2.33 7.00
CA GLU A 189 -20.99 -2.10 6.19
C GLU A 189 -22.10 -3.10 6.56
N ALA A 190 -21.76 -4.39 6.67
CA ALA A 190 -22.72 -5.44 7.03
C ALA A 190 -23.27 -5.25 8.45
N LEU A 191 -22.44 -4.89 9.42
CA LEU A 191 -22.89 -4.61 10.80
C LEU A 191 -23.83 -3.40 10.87
N ILE A 192 -23.53 -2.34 10.13
CA ILE A 192 -24.40 -1.14 10.07
C ILE A 192 -25.77 -1.52 9.45
N GLU A 193 -25.79 -2.32 8.41
CA GLU A 193 -27.02 -2.76 7.75
C GLU A 193 -27.84 -3.67 8.67
N TYR A 194 -27.20 -4.61 9.33
CA TYR A 194 -27.83 -5.50 10.33
C TYR A 194 -28.47 -4.70 11.46
N MET A 195 -27.79 -3.74 12.03
CA MET A 195 -28.31 -2.89 13.11
C MET A 195 -29.49 -2.01 12.66
N ARG A 196 -29.49 -1.55 11.41
CA ARG A 196 -30.65 -0.84 10.84
C ARG A 196 -31.86 -1.75 10.74
N TYR A 197 -31.67 -2.96 10.21
CA TYR A 197 -32.75 -3.94 10.03
C TYR A 197 -33.36 -4.34 11.36
N THR A 198 -32.56 -4.65 12.38
CA THR A 198 -33.05 -5.04 13.72
C THR A 198 -33.72 -3.87 14.44
N GLY A 199 -33.19 -2.66 14.34
CA GLY A 199 -33.80 -1.47 14.92
C GLY A 199 -35.14 -1.05 14.29
N ASP A 200 -35.34 -1.34 13.01
CA ASP A 200 -36.63 -1.11 12.32
C ASP A 200 -37.68 -2.18 12.69
N GLN A 201 -37.27 -3.45 12.91
CA GLN A 201 -38.14 -4.51 13.41
C GLN A 201 -38.67 -4.20 14.80
N GLU A 202 -37.81 -3.76 15.74
CA GLU A 202 -38.24 -3.39 17.09
C GLU A 202 -39.23 -2.19 17.13
N ARG A 203 -39.18 -1.33 16.10
CA ARG A 203 -40.15 -0.22 15.94
C ARG A 203 -41.49 -0.64 15.37
N MET A 204 -41.54 -1.71 14.59
CA MET A 204 -42.76 -2.25 14.01
C MET A 204 -43.52 -3.10 15.01
N ASP A 205 -42.85 -3.71 15.98
CA ASP A 205 -43.42 -4.58 17.01
C ASP A 205 -43.94 -3.81 18.26
N ARG A 206 -43.83 -2.47 18.27
CA ARG A 206 -44.34 -1.56 19.31
C ARG A 206 -45.56 -0.79 18.81
#